data_7dce02f90d5d9c0dfb17f65639bfca8b
#
_entry.id   7dce02f90d5d9c0dfb17f65639bfca8b
#
_cell.length_a   1.000
_cell.length_b   1.000
_cell.length_c   1.000
_cell.angle_alpha   90.00
_cell.angle_beta   90.00
_cell.angle_gamma   90.00
#
_symmetry.space_group_name_H-M   'P 1'
#
loop_
_entity.id
_entity.type
_entity.pdbx_description
1 polymer ?
#
loop_
_entity_poly.entity_id
_entity_poly.type
_entity_poly.pdbx_seq_one_letter_code
_entity_poly.pdbx_strand_id
1 'polypeptide(L)'
;METVSKVLEQMNQYVWGLPTLLLLVGTGIILTVRLKGLQFSKLLYAHKLAFKKSEDTSSSGDISHFQALMTAMAATIGMGNIAGVATAVTIGGPGAIFWMWITALFGMATKYAEAILAVKYRVSNENGEYSGGPMYYLERGLGKKWLAVLFAIFGTTASFGIGNMVQSNSVAEAMRINFSFPPALTGIVMSFLIAIVILGGVKKIGKVTGYVVPIKAFFYIIAGLIIIFYHYDQIPEAFSLIFSDAFNGTAAAGGFIGATVASAIQIGMARGVFANEAGLGSAPIAAAAAKTDSPAKQALVSMTGTFLDTFIVCTITGLVLITTGAWRSGKTGVEATTLAFQSVFGTAGSMILGIAIILFAYSTILGWSYYGEKCVAYLFGESAVKYYKAIFIVMIAIGANLKLGIVWTFADIANGLMAIPNLIGLIGLSSIVVAETNRFLQAEKLKENNKNQAS
;
A
#
# COMPACT_ATOMS: atom_id res chain seq x y z
N MET A 1 -3.59 12.33 29.12
CA MET A 1 -3.89 11.85 27.75
C MET A 1 -3.69 12.95 26.70
N GLU A 2 -4.15 14.18 26.92
CA GLU A 2 -3.93 15.30 25.98
C GLU A 2 -2.45 15.60 25.68
N THR A 3 -1.58 15.56 26.69
CA THR A 3 -0.13 15.81 26.50
C THR A 3 0.50 14.73 25.61
N VAL A 4 0.12 13.46 25.79
CA VAL A 4 0.60 12.35 24.97
C VAL A 4 0.11 12.48 23.53
N SER A 5 -1.16 12.84 23.32
CA SER A 5 -1.72 13.08 21.98
C SER A 5 -0.96 14.20 21.25
N LYS A 6 -0.71 15.33 21.92
CA LYS A 6 0.04 16.45 21.32
C LYS A 6 1.47 16.07 20.96
N VAL A 7 2.17 15.31 21.80
CA VAL A 7 3.54 14.85 21.51
C VAL A 7 3.53 13.92 20.30
N LEU A 8 2.59 12.97 20.25
CA LEU A 8 2.48 12.04 19.11
C LEU A 8 2.11 12.78 17.81
N GLU A 9 1.23 13.76 17.86
CA GLU A 9 0.87 14.59 16.70
C GLU A 9 2.09 15.37 16.17
N GLN A 10 2.89 15.97 17.08
CA GLN A 10 4.12 16.63 16.68
C GLN A 10 5.13 15.65 16.08
N MET A 11 5.32 14.47 16.68
CA MET A 11 6.19 13.44 16.11
C MET A 11 5.71 13.01 14.72
N ASN A 12 4.41 12.83 14.54
CA ASN A 12 3.82 12.46 13.25
C ASN A 12 4.08 13.53 12.18
N GLN A 13 3.96 14.82 12.53
CA GLN A 13 4.27 15.93 11.63
C GLN A 13 5.75 15.95 11.21
N TYR A 14 6.68 15.57 12.11
CA TYR A 14 8.10 15.45 11.76
C TYR A 14 8.36 14.23 10.86
N VAL A 15 7.79 13.09 11.21
CA VAL A 15 7.98 11.82 10.47
C VAL A 15 7.43 11.91 9.04
N TRP A 16 6.26 12.52 8.86
CA TRP A 16 5.66 12.78 7.54
C TRP A 16 5.93 14.19 7.03
N GLY A 17 6.91 14.85 7.61
CA GLY A 17 7.34 16.18 7.20
C GLY A 17 8.11 16.18 5.89
N LEU A 18 8.42 17.40 5.44
CA LEU A 18 9.12 17.65 4.17
C LEU A 18 10.42 16.82 4.01
N PRO A 19 11.30 16.64 5.04
CA PRO A 19 12.53 15.84 4.86
C PRO A 19 12.26 14.39 4.44
N THR A 20 11.31 13.70 5.06
CA THR A 20 10.97 12.31 4.72
C THR A 20 10.31 12.22 3.35
N LEU A 21 9.42 13.15 3.01
CA LEU A 21 8.78 13.20 1.70
C LEU A 21 9.80 13.46 0.58
N LEU A 22 10.76 14.37 0.80
CA LEU A 22 11.85 14.61 -0.14
C LEU A 22 12.76 13.38 -0.28
N LEU A 23 13.03 12.66 0.79
CA LEU A 23 13.79 11.43 0.74
C LEU A 23 13.05 10.34 -0.06
N LEU A 24 11.74 10.18 0.16
CA LEU A 24 10.90 9.21 -0.55
C LEU A 24 10.84 9.51 -2.06
N VAL A 25 10.45 10.72 -2.44
CA VAL A 25 10.32 11.11 -3.84
C VAL A 25 11.70 11.24 -4.49
N GLY A 26 12.68 11.80 -3.79
CA GLY A 26 14.06 11.91 -4.26
C GLY A 26 14.69 10.55 -4.57
N THR A 27 14.48 9.55 -3.71
CA THR A 27 14.91 8.17 -3.98
C THR A 27 14.24 7.63 -5.24
N GLY A 28 12.93 7.84 -5.40
CA GLY A 28 12.19 7.43 -6.60
C GLY A 28 12.71 8.10 -7.88
N ILE A 29 13.04 9.39 -7.82
CA ILE A 29 13.64 10.15 -8.95
C ILE A 29 15.02 9.57 -9.29
N ILE A 30 15.89 9.39 -8.29
CA ILE A 30 17.24 8.81 -8.49
C ILE A 30 17.14 7.44 -9.16
N LEU A 31 16.25 6.57 -8.66
CA LEU A 31 16.03 5.25 -9.23
C LEU A 31 15.44 5.32 -10.65
N THR A 32 14.50 6.22 -10.90
CA THR A 32 13.94 6.44 -12.24
C THR A 32 15.02 6.82 -13.25
N VAL A 33 15.91 7.75 -12.89
CA VAL A 33 17.02 8.17 -13.76
C VAL A 33 18.01 7.01 -13.97
N ARG A 34 18.42 6.33 -12.89
CA ARG A 34 19.36 5.20 -12.98
C ARG A 34 18.83 4.01 -13.77
N LEU A 35 17.53 3.76 -13.71
CA LEU A 35 16.83 2.73 -14.46
C LEU A 35 16.35 3.19 -15.86
N LYS A 36 16.71 4.42 -16.25
CA LYS A 36 16.35 5.02 -17.56
C LYS A 36 14.84 4.99 -17.84
N GLY A 37 14.03 5.29 -16.85
CA GLY A 37 12.57 5.32 -16.97
C GLY A 37 11.93 3.96 -17.26
N LEU A 38 12.51 2.87 -16.77
CA LEU A 38 12.06 1.51 -17.00
C LEU A 38 10.57 1.32 -16.69
N GLN A 39 10.06 1.95 -15.65
CA GLN A 39 8.66 1.87 -15.26
C GLN A 39 7.70 2.37 -16.34
N PHE A 40 8.14 3.26 -17.23
CA PHE A 40 7.33 3.73 -18.36
C PHE A 40 7.45 2.76 -19.55
N SER A 41 8.69 2.41 -19.92
CA SER A 41 8.95 1.59 -21.11
C SER A 41 8.52 0.13 -20.96
N LYS A 42 8.46 -0.39 -19.74
CA LYS A 42 8.13 -1.80 -19.46
C LYS A 42 6.78 -2.01 -18.75
N LEU A 43 5.97 -0.96 -18.56
CA LEU A 43 4.70 -1.05 -17.82
C LEU A 43 3.73 -2.07 -18.44
N LEU A 44 3.51 -2.02 -19.75
CA LEU A 44 2.62 -2.95 -20.43
C LEU A 44 3.14 -4.39 -20.39
N TYR A 45 4.45 -4.58 -20.53
CA TYR A 45 5.08 -5.88 -20.37
C TYR A 45 4.93 -6.41 -18.95
N ALA A 46 5.10 -5.56 -17.95
CA ALA A 46 4.95 -5.89 -16.55
C ALA A 46 3.52 -6.35 -16.22
N HIS A 47 2.50 -5.67 -16.76
CA HIS A 47 1.10 -6.10 -16.61
C HIS A 47 0.85 -7.47 -17.26
N LYS A 48 1.33 -7.69 -18.49
CA LYS A 48 1.22 -9.01 -19.14
C LYS A 48 1.87 -10.10 -18.29
N LEU A 49 3.03 -9.82 -17.71
CA LEU A 49 3.75 -10.75 -16.84
C LEU A 49 2.99 -11.03 -15.53
N ALA A 50 2.39 -10.01 -14.91
CA ALA A 50 1.65 -10.12 -13.67
C ALA A 50 0.42 -11.05 -13.78
N PHE A 51 -0.29 -10.98 -14.91
CA PHE A 51 -1.51 -11.75 -15.15
C PHE A 51 -1.32 -13.02 -16.00
N LYS A 52 -0.11 -13.27 -16.49
CA LYS A 52 0.22 -14.52 -17.17
C LYS A 52 0.22 -15.67 -16.16
N LYS A 53 -0.50 -16.75 -16.49
CA LYS A 53 -0.45 -17.99 -15.70
C LYS A 53 1.00 -18.50 -15.68
N SER A 54 1.56 -18.64 -14.48
CA SER A 54 2.93 -19.15 -14.33
C SER A 54 2.93 -20.64 -14.69
N GLU A 55 3.66 -21.00 -15.71
CA GLU A 55 3.95 -22.39 -16.08
C GLU A 55 5.21 -22.92 -15.38
N ASP A 56 5.91 -22.01 -14.68
CA ASP A 56 7.19 -22.32 -14.04
C ASP A 56 6.96 -22.96 -12.67
N THR A 57 6.96 -24.28 -12.65
CA THR A 57 6.87 -25.09 -11.41
C THR A 57 8.26 -25.37 -10.82
N SER A 58 9.35 -25.09 -11.56
CA SER A 58 10.72 -25.43 -11.17
C SER A 58 11.46 -24.33 -10.41
N SER A 59 11.01 -23.09 -10.49
CA SER A 59 11.66 -21.96 -9.82
C SER A 59 11.45 -21.97 -8.30
N SER A 60 12.48 -21.53 -7.57
CA SER A 60 12.47 -21.39 -6.10
C SER A 60 11.48 -20.34 -5.64
N GLY A 61 10.72 -20.61 -4.57
CA GLY A 61 9.74 -19.72 -3.96
C GLY A 61 8.53 -20.46 -3.41
N ASP A 62 7.67 -19.75 -2.65
CA ASP A 62 6.52 -20.32 -1.95
C ASP A 62 5.20 -20.15 -2.72
N ILE A 63 5.03 -19.00 -3.37
CA ILE A 63 3.79 -18.57 -4.04
C ILE A 63 4.07 -18.04 -5.46
N SER A 64 3.06 -18.03 -6.32
CA SER A 64 3.23 -17.51 -7.69
C SER A 64 3.48 -15.99 -7.72
N HIS A 65 4.00 -15.47 -8.85
CA HIS A 65 4.14 -14.02 -9.09
C HIS A 65 2.84 -13.26 -8.83
N PHE A 66 1.73 -13.78 -9.35
CA PHE A 66 0.41 -13.21 -9.15
C PHE A 66 -0.01 -13.21 -7.67
N GLN A 67 0.19 -14.32 -6.95
CA GLN A 67 -0.12 -14.39 -5.53
C GLN A 67 0.75 -13.45 -4.70
N ALA A 68 2.02 -13.29 -5.02
CA ALA A 68 2.92 -12.33 -4.36
C ALA A 68 2.46 -10.88 -4.59
N LEU A 69 2.06 -10.55 -5.84
CA LEU A 69 1.47 -9.25 -6.16
C LEU A 69 0.16 -9.03 -5.39
N MET A 70 -0.74 -10.02 -5.40
CA MET A 70 -2.03 -9.90 -4.69
C MET A 70 -1.85 -9.82 -3.17
N THR A 71 -0.85 -10.49 -2.61
CA THR A 71 -0.52 -10.37 -1.18
C THR A 71 -0.02 -8.95 -0.84
N ALA A 72 0.84 -8.37 -1.69
CA ALA A 72 1.26 -6.99 -1.55
C ALA A 72 0.07 -6.01 -1.73
N MET A 73 -0.75 -6.20 -2.76
CA MET A 73 -1.95 -5.40 -3.01
C MET A 73 -3.04 -5.60 -1.94
N ALA A 74 -3.04 -6.72 -1.23
CA ALA A 74 -3.93 -6.90 -0.09
C ALA A 74 -3.63 -5.90 1.02
N ALA A 75 -2.35 -5.65 1.29
CA ALA A 75 -1.90 -4.67 2.27
C ALA A 75 -2.12 -3.22 1.79
N THR A 76 -1.78 -2.92 0.52
CA THR A 76 -1.82 -1.56 -0.03
C THR A 76 -3.24 -1.07 -0.33
N ILE A 77 -4.05 -1.85 -1.07
CA ILE A 77 -5.45 -1.48 -1.35
C ILE A 77 -6.30 -1.67 -0.09
N GLY A 78 -6.35 -0.66 0.74
CA GLY A 78 -6.98 -0.66 2.06
C GLY A 78 -7.71 0.65 2.36
N MET A 79 -7.78 0.98 3.65
CA MET A 79 -8.38 2.24 4.11
C MET A 79 -7.67 3.48 3.54
N GLY A 80 -6.40 3.35 3.13
CA GLY A 80 -5.65 4.42 2.44
C GLY A 80 -6.33 4.91 1.17
N ASN A 81 -6.88 3.99 0.36
CA ASN A 81 -7.54 4.31 -0.91
C ASN A 81 -8.94 4.91 -0.74
N ILE A 82 -9.59 4.71 0.38
CA ILE A 82 -10.92 5.26 0.71
C ILE A 82 -10.77 6.49 1.60
N ALA A 83 -10.44 6.28 2.87
CA ALA A 83 -10.35 7.34 3.86
C ALA A 83 -9.12 8.23 3.67
N GLY A 84 -7.99 7.64 3.26
CA GLY A 84 -6.75 8.38 3.01
C GLY A 84 -6.88 9.36 1.85
N VAL A 85 -7.44 8.92 0.72
CA VAL A 85 -7.71 9.78 -0.44
C VAL A 85 -8.74 10.85 -0.09
N ALA A 86 -9.81 10.49 0.62
CA ALA A 86 -10.80 11.46 1.06
C ALA A 86 -10.17 12.54 1.96
N THR A 87 -9.32 12.15 2.90
CA THR A 87 -8.56 13.10 3.72
C THR A 87 -7.64 13.97 2.86
N ALA A 88 -6.98 13.39 1.85
CA ALA A 88 -6.11 14.16 0.94
C ALA A 88 -6.90 15.25 0.20
N VAL A 89 -8.05 14.90 -0.38
CA VAL A 89 -8.85 15.83 -1.18
C VAL A 89 -9.58 16.86 -0.30
N THR A 90 -10.07 16.47 0.90
CA THR A 90 -10.81 17.39 1.78
C THR A 90 -9.91 18.37 2.52
N ILE A 91 -8.68 18.00 2.86
CA ILE A 91 -7.73 18.88 3.58
C ILE A 91 -6.74 19.53 2.62
N GLY A 92 -6.20 18.77 1.67
CA GLY A 92 -5.20 19.23 0.70
C GLY A 92 -5.80 19.82 -0.58
N GLY A 93 -7.13 19.76 -0.74
CA GLY A 93 -7.81 20.16 -1.99
C GLY A 93 -7.68 19.13 -3.12
N PRO A 94 -8.41 19.32 -4.23
CA PRO A 94 -8.34 18.46 -5.42
C PRO A 94 -6.92 18.25 -5.96
N GLY A 95 -6.05 19.26 -5.85
CA GLY A 95 -4.65 19.20 -6.26
C GLY A 95 -3.82 18.13 -5.54
N ALA A 96 -4.27 17.64 -4.39
CA ALA A 96 -3.61 16.55 -3.69
C ALA A 96 -3.57 15.26 -4.54
N ILE A 97 -4.57 15.02 -5.41
CA ILE A 97 -4.59 13.87 -6.33
C ILE A 97 -3.44 13.94 -7.33
N PHE A 98 -3.12 15.12 -7.86
CA PHE A 98 -1.97 15.29 -8.74
C PHE A 98 -0.66 14.87 -8.03
N TRP A 99 -0.47 15.29 -6.79
CA TRP A 99 0.73 14.96 -6.02
C TRP A 99 0.77 13.48 -5.60
N MET A 100 -0.38 12.82 -5.43
CA MET A 100 -0.45 11.36 -5.30
C MET A 100 0.04 10.67 -6.59
N TRP A 101 -0.34 11.16 -7.78
CA TRP A 101 0.16 10.62 -9.05
C TRP A 101 1.67 10.78 -9.19
N ILE A 102 2.22 11.94 -8.78
CA ILE A 102 3.68 12.17 -8.78
C ILE A 102 4.39 11.16 -7.88
N THR A 103 3.89 10.90 -6.67
CA THR A 103 4.49 9.88 -5.79
C THR A 103 4.41 8.48 -6.38
N ALA A 104 3.31 8.13 -7.03
CA ALA A 104 3.15 6.82 -7.66
C ALA A 104 4.06 6.66 -8.88
N LEU A 105 4.21 7.71 -9.68
CA LEU A 105 5.06 7.74 -10.87
C LEU A 105 6.51 7.38 -10.54
N PHE A 106 7.07 8.01 -9.51
CA PHE A 106 8.42 7.71 -9.01
C PHE A 106 8.43 6.49 -8.10
N GLY A 107 7.34 6.26 -7.37
CA GLY A 107 7.14 5.11 -6.51
C GLY A 107 7.19 3.77 -7.23
N MET A 108 6.79 3.70 -8.51
CA MET A 108 6.94 2.48 -9.32
C MET A 108 8.41 2.04 -9.44
N ALA A 109 9.34 2.99 -9.65
CA ALA A 109 10.77 2.68 -9.70
C ALA A 109 11.30 2.24 -8.33
N THR A 110 10.80 2.85 -7.25
CA THR A 110 11.11 2.46 -5.88
C THR A 110 10.64 1.03 -5.59
N LYS A 111 9.39 0.71 -5.89
CA LYS A 111 8.80 -0.64 -5.74
C LYS A 111 9.57 -1.70 -6.53
N TYR A 112 10.00 -1.34 -7.74
CA TYR A 112 10.85 -2.19 -8.57
C TYR A 112 12.18 -2.50 -7.88
N ALA A 113 12.86 -1.48 -7.38
CA ALA A 113 14.13 -1.63 -6.69
C ALA A 113 14.00 -2.45 -5.39
N GLU A 114 12.98 -2.18 -4.59
CA GLU A 114 12.63 -2.93 -3.38
C GLU A 114 12.48 -4.43 -3.68
N ALA A 115 11.72 -4.77 -4.72
CA ALA A 115 11.46 -6.16 -5.07
C ALA A 115 12.71 -6.87 -5.62
N ILE A 116 13.56 -6.20 -6.42
CA ILE A 116 14.86 -6.75 -6.83
C ILE A 116 15.69 -7.16 -5.62
N LEU A 117 15.87 -6.22 -4.68
CA LEU A 117 16.71 -6.46 -3.51
C LEU A 117 16.11 -7.53 -2.60
N ALA A 118 14.80 -7.53 -2.42
CA ALA A 118 14.12 -8.53 -1.61
C ALA A 118 14.29 -9.96 -2.15
N VAL A 119 14.16 -10.15 -3.47
CA VAL A 119 14.35 -11.46 -4.10
C VAL A 119 15.82 -11.85 -4.14
N LYS A 120 16.73 -10.91 -4.42
CA LYS A 120 18.18 -11.17 -4.49
C LYS A 120 18.77 -11.60 -3.15
N TYR A 121 18.35 -10.98 -2.06
CA TYR A 121 18.90 -11.21 -0.73
C TYR A 121 18.01 -12.08 0.16
N ARG A 122 16.97 -12.71 -0.40
CA ARG A 122 16.10 -13.63 0.34
C ARG A 122 16.87 -14.85 0.87
N VAL A 123 16.34 -15.42 1.93
CA VAL A 123 16.87 -16.62 2.58
C VAL A 123 15.78 -17.69 2.62
N SER A 124 16.19 -18.95 2.63
CA SER A 124 15.31 -20.07 2.96
C SER A 124 15.47 -20.38 4.45
N ASN A 125 14.37 -20.55 5.17
CA ASN A 125 14.37 -21.01 6.54
C ASN A 125 14.45 -22.56 6.62
N GLU A 126 14.50 -23.13 7.82
CA GLU A 126 14.56 -24.56 8.05
C GLU A 126 13.36 -25.34 7.49
N ASN A 127 12.22 -24.69 7.34
CA ASN A 127 11.00 -25.25 6.75
C ASN A 127 10.96 -25.14 5.22
N GLY A 128 12.02 -24.63 4.60
CA GLY A 128 12.09 -24.39 3.16
C GLY A 128 11.30 -23.18 2.67
N GLU A 129 10.73 -22.35 3.57
CA GLU A 129 10.04 -21.12 3.19
C GLU A 129 11.01 -19.99 2.96
N TYR A 130 10.68 -19.10 2.00
CA TYR A 130 11.49 -17.94 1.69
C TYR A 130 11.12 -16.73 2.52
N SER A 131 12.15 -16.05 3.01
CA SER A 131 12.04 -14.80 3.76
C SER A 131 12.98 -13.76 3.16
N GLY A 132 12.49 -12.54 2.95
CA GLY A 132 13.26 -11.42 2.41
C GLY A 132 12.61 -10.10 2.76
N GLY A 133 13.14 -9.02 2.21
CA GLY A 133 12.71 -7.67 2.50
C GLY A 133 13.84 -6.81 3.05
N PRO A 134 13.55 -5.58 3.51
CA PRO A 134 14.57 -4.62 3.94
C PRO A 134 15.54 -5.16 5.00
N MET A 135 15.04 -5.90 5.99
CA MET A 135 15.90 -6.47 7.01
C MET A 135 17.02 -7.35 6.42
N TYR A 136 16.75 -8.10 5.38
CA TYR A 136 17.75 -8.97 4.76
C TYR A 136 18.70 -8.23 3.83
N TYR A 137 18.23 -7.30 2.98
CA TYR A 137 19.15 -6.58 2.11
C TYR A 137 19.93 -5.47 2.82
N LEU A 138 19.42 -4.93 3.94
CA LEU A 138 20.18 -4.01 4.80
C LEU A 138 21.33 -4.74 5.51
N GLU A 139 21.08 -5.95 6.03
CA GLU A 139 22.11 -6.74 6.70
C GLU A 139 23.09 -7.35 5.70
N ARG A 140 22.60 -8.10 4.69
CA ARG A 140 23.43 -8.90 3.78
C ARG A 140 23.96 -8.12 2.58
N GLY A 141 23.20 -7.14 2.11
CA GLY A 141 23.57 -6.31 0.97
C GLY A 141 24.39 -5.10 1.37
N LEU A 142 23.93 -4.35 2.38
CA LEU A 142 24.59 -3.13 2.84
C LEU A 142 25.55 -3.34 4.02
N GLY A 143 25.51 -4.51 4.69
CA GLY A 143 26.32 -4.80 5.87
C GLY A 143 25.90 -4.01 7.12
N LYS A 144 24.67 -3.48 7.19
CA LYS A 144 24.19 -2.61 8.27
C LYS A 144 23.09 -3.28 9.09
N LYS A 145 23.48 -4.25 9.92
CA LYS A 145 22.54 -5.01 10.78
C LYS A 145 21.67 -4.12 11.67
N TRP A 146 22.22 -3.02 12.19
CA TRP A 146 21.45 -2.10 13.05
C TRP A 146 20.26 -1.46 12.32
N LEU A 147 20.43 -1.09 11.03
CA LEU A 147 19.33 -0.59 10.19
C LEU A 147 18.27 -1.68 9.95
N ALA A 148 18.72 -2.92 9.73
CA ALA A 148 17.83 -4.06 9.54
C ALA A 148 16.96 -4.32 10.77
N VAL A 149 17.57 -4.26 11.97
CA VAL A 149 16.86 -4.39 13.26
C VAL A 149 15.87 -3.26 13.46
N LEU A 150 16.25 -2.00 13.20
CA LEU A 150 15.34 -0.85 13.29
C LEU A 150 14.14 -1.01 12.35
N PHE A 151 14.39 -1.39 11.08
CA PHE A 151 13.31 -1.67 10.15
C PHE A 151 12.35 -2.74 10.67
N ALA A 152 12.88 -3.85 11.18
CA ALA A 152 12.06 -4.95 11.66
C ALA A 152 11.25 -4.58 12.92
N ILE A 153 11.79 -3.75 13.82
CA ILE A 153 11.04 -3.21 14.97
C ILE A 153 9.88 -2.33 14.50
N PHE A 154 10.14 -1.37 13.61
CA PHE A 154 9.11 -0.50 13.08
C PHE A 154 8.06 -1.27 12.28
N GLY A 155 8.48 -2.24 11.45
CA GLY A 155 7.58 -3.09 10.68
C GLY A 155 6.68 -3.96 11.56
N THR A 156 7.22 -4.53 12.64
CA THR A 156 6.43 -5.27 13.64
C THR A 156 5.40 -4.34 14.30
N THR A 157 5.82 -3.15 14.73
CA THR A 157 4.93 -2.18 15.39
C THR A 157 3.84 -1.70 14.44
N ALA A 158 4.19 -1.35 13.19
CA ALA A 158 3.25 -0.93 12.16
C ALA A 158 2.22 -2.04 11.84
N SER A 159 2.64 -3.32 11.88
CA SER A 159 1.72 -4.42 11.63
C SER A 159 0.58 -4.51 12.65
N PHE A 160 0.83 -4.22 13.92
CA PHE A 160 -0.20 -4.17 14.95
C PHE A 160 -1.08 -2.90 14.84
N GLY A 161 -0.50 -1.78 14.43
CA GLY A 161 -1.21 -0.51 14.28
C GLY A 161 -2.03 -0.45 12.99
N ILE A 162 -1.39 0.00 11.90
CA ILE A 162 -2.01 0.20 10.59
C ILE A 162 -2.53 -1.11 10.01
N GLY A 163 -1.76 -2.18 10.15
CA GLY A 163 -2.09 -3.48 9.57
C GLY A 163 -3.18 -4.26 10.30
N ASN A 164 -3.55 -3.89 11.52
CA ASN A 164 -4.45 -4.65 12.37
C ASN A 164 -5.53 -3.77 13.02
N MET A 165 -5.19 -3.05 14.10
CA MET A 165 -6.17 -2.34 14.94
C MET A 165 -6.94 -1.28 14.19
N VAL A 166 -6.28 -0.52 13.33
CA VAL A 166 -6.91 0.51 12.49
C VAL A 166 -7.93 -0.12 11.53
N GLN A 167 -7.58 -1.24 10.94
CA GLN A 167 -8.46 -1.95 10.00
C GLN A 167 -9.67 -2.55 10.72
N SER A 168 -9.44 -3.26 11.83
CA SER A 168 -10.52 -3.89 12.59
C SER A 168 -11.49 -2.88 13.18
N ASN A 169 -11.00 -1.71 13.62
CA ASN A 169 -11.85 -0.62 14.08
C ASN A 169 -12.69 -0.03 12.94
N SER A 170 -12.08 0.19 11.77
CA SER A 170 -12.82 0.70 10.59
C SER A 170 -13.95 -0.24 10.19
N VAL A 171 -13.73 -1.56 10.25
CA VAL A 171 -14.78 -2.56 10.01
C VAL A 171 -15.85 -2.49 11.10
N ALA A 172 -15.45 -2.44 12.37
CA ALA A 172 -16.39 -2.39 13.48
C ALA A 172 -17.30 -1.14 13.41
N GLU A 173 -16.74 0.00 13.04
CA GLU A 173 -17.49 1.23 12.85
C GLU A 173 -18.45 1.14 11.65
N ALA A 174 -17.98 0.60 10.50
CA ALA A 174 -18.83 0.37 9.34
C ALA A 174 -19.99 -0.60 9.65
N MET A 175 -19.73 -1.68 10.39
CA MET A 175 -20.75 -2.64 10.82
C MET A 175 -21.74 -2.02 11.81
N ARG A 176 -21.26 -1.19 12.72
CA ARG A 176 -22.12 -0.48 13.69
C ARG A 176 -23.07 0.49 12.99
N ILE A 177 -22.54 1.31 12.07
CA ILE A 177 -23.32 2.36 11.38
C ILE A 177 -24.33 1.76 10.41
N ASN A 178 -23.90 0.81 9.58
CA ASN A 178 -24.74 0.32 8.47
C ASN A 178 -25.64 -0.87 8.84
N PHE A 179 -25.24 -1.66 9.85
CA PHE A 179 -25.93 -2.91 10.19
C PHE A 179 -26.31 -3.01 11.67
N SER A 180 -26.03 -1.97 12.49
CA SER A 180 -26.28 -1.94 13.94
C SER A 180 -25.61 -3.11 14.70
N PHE A 181 -24.50 -3.63 14.16
CA PHE A 181 -23.81 -4.79 14.68
C PHE A 181 -22.80 -4.36 15.77
N PRO A 182 -22.76 -5.04 16.93
CA PRO A 182 -21.88 -4.63 18.03
C PRO A 182 -20.40 -4.73 17.67
N PRO A 183 -19.56 -3.71 17.98
CA PRO A 183 -18.12 -3.73 17.71
C PRO A 183 -17.39 -4.95 18.27
N ALA A 184 -17.74 -5.37 19.51
CA ALA A 184 -17.15 -6.55 20.14
C ALA A 184 -17.37 -7.83 19.31
N LEU A 185 -18.61 -8.04 18.84
CA LEU A 185 -18.95 -9.20 18.03
C LEU A 185 -18.27 -9.13 16.67
N THR A 186 -18.21 -7.94 16.04
CA THR A 186 -17.44 -7.71 14.80
C THR A 186 -15.98 -8.10 14.98
N GLY A 187 -15.34 -7.66 16.07
CA GLY A 187 -13.96 -7.98 16.38
C GLY A 187 -13.72 -9.50 16.54
N ILE A 188 -14.61 -10.20 17.23
CA ILE A 188 -14.52 -11.65 17.41
C ILE A 188 -14.67 -12.39 16.07
N VAL A 189 -15.67 -12.03 15.27
CA VAL A 189 -15.90 -12.64 13.95
C VAL A 189 -14.69 -12.41 13.03
N MET A 190 -14.18 -11.17 12.98
CA MET A 190 -13.00 -10.83 12.20
C MET A 190 -11.76 -11.60 12.66
N SER A 191 -11.52 -11.69 13.99
CA SER A 191 -10.42 -12.47 14.55
C SER A 191 -10.50 -13.93 14.12
N PHE A 192 -11.69 -14.54 14.16
CA PHE A 192 -11.89 -15.92 13.74
C PHE A 192 -11.62 -16.12 12.25
N LEU A 193 -12.18 -15.26 11.38
CA LEU A 193 -11.99 -15.34 9.92
C LEU A 193 -10.52 -15.14 9.53
N ILE A 194 -9.82 -14.22 10.18
CA ILE A 194 -8.40 -13.97 9.94
C ILE A 194 -7.56 -15.13 10.45
N ALA A 195 -7.84 -15.67 11.65
CA ALA A 195 -7.11 -16.79 12.23
C ALA A 195 -7.09 -18.02 11.31
N ILE A 196 -8.24 -18.37 10.72
CA ILE A 196 -8.34 -19.48 9.76
C ILE A 196 -7.34 -19.33 8.61
N VAL A 197 -7.05 -18.11 8.18
CA VAL A 197 -6.15 -17.86 7.04
C VAL A 197 -4.70 -17.78 7.48
N ILE A 198 -4.38 -16.96 8.50
CA ILE A 198 -2.98 -16.69 8.87
C ILE A 198 -2.29 -17.90 9.53
N LEU A 199 -3.04 -18.79 10.19
CA LEU A 199 -2.49 -20.03 10.72
C LEU A 199 -2.04 -21.00 9.62
N GLY A 200 -2.54 -20.84 8.39
CA GLY A 200 -2.12 -21.62 7.22
C GLY A 200 -0.89 -21.06 6.48
N GLY A 201 -0.26 -20.00 7.01
CA GLY A 201 0.98 -19.42 6.47
C GLY A 201 0.83 -18.75 5.10
N VAL A 202 1.96 -18.40 4.49
CA VAL A 202 2.03 -17.60 3.26
C VAL A 202 1.27 -18.23 2.08
N LYS A 203 1.27 -19.54 1.95
CA LYS A 203 0.55 -20.25 0.86
C LYS A 203 -0.96 -20.02 0.94
N LYS A 204 -1.53 -20.08 2.17
CA LYS A 204 -2.95 -19.85 2.37
C LYS A 204 -3.30 -18.36 2.23
N ILE A 205 -2.48 -17.48 2.77
CA ILE A 205 -2.61 -16.03 2.59
C ILE A 205 -2.59 -15.69 1.09
N GLY A 206 -1.58 -16.14 0.33
CA GLY A 206 -1.48 -15.89 -1.10
C GLY A 206 -2.65 -16.45 -1.91
N LYS A 207 -3.20 -17.61 -1.52
CA LYS A 207 -4.40 -18.16 -2.15
C LYS A 207 -5.63 -17.29 -1.91
N VAL A 208 -5.87 -16.87 -0.65
CA VAL A 208 -7.04 -16.06 -0.29
C VAL A 208 -6.95 -14.66 -0.89
N THR A 209 -5.80 -14.01 -0.78
CA THR A 209 -5.58 -12.67 -1.37
C THR A 209 -5.68 -12.68 -2.88
N GLY A 210 -5.25 -13.79 -3.53
CA GLY A 210 -5.39 -14.00 -4.97
C GLY A 210 -6.82 -13.95 -5.49
N TYR A 211 -7.82 -14.24 -4.64
CA TYR A 211 -9.24 -14.10 -4.96
C TYR A 211 -9.86 -12.81 -4.41
N VAL A 212 -9.60 -12.49 -3.15
CA VAL A 212 -10.24 -11.36 -2.47
C VAL A 212 -9.83 -10.03 -3.09
N VAL A 213 -8.55 -9.86 -3.44
CA VAL A 213 -8.05 -8.57 -3.95
C VAL A 213 -8.65 -8.19 -5.31
N PRO A 214 -8.69 -9.07 -6.33
CA PRO A 214 -9.36 -8.74 -7.57
C PRO A 214 -10.87 -8.46 -7.37
N ILE A 215 -11.55 -9.25 -6.54
CA ILE A 215 -12.99 -9.09 -6.27
C ILE A 215 -13.25 -7.72 -5.62
N LYS A 216 -12.52 -7.36 -4.55
CA LYS A 216 -12.72 -6.09 -3.85
C LYS A 216 -12.40 -4.89 -4.74
N ALA A 217 -11.31 -4.98 -5.52
CA ALA A 217 -10.92 -3.91 -6.43
C ALA A 217 -11.96 -3.72 -7.54
N PHE A 218 -12.41 -4.80 -8.17
CA PHE A 218 -13.44 -4.76 -9.20
C PHE A 218 -14.76 -4.19 -8.66
N PHE A 219 -15.21 -4.68 -7.50
CA PHE A 219 -16.43 -4.18 -6.85
C PHE A 219 -16.36 -2.67 -6.59
N TYR A 220 -15.25 -2.18 -6.02
CA TYR A 220 -15.06 -0.76 -5.71
C TYR A 220 -14.94 0.10 -6.97
N ILE A 221 -14.17 -0.38 -7.96
CA ILE A 221 -13.99 0.30 -9.25
C ILE A 221 -15.34 0.48 -9.96
N ILE A 222 -16.14 -0.56 -10.05
CA ILE A 222 -17.45 -0.49 -10.72
C ILE A 222 -18.38 0.49 -9.99
N ALA A 223 -18.47 0.42 -8.67
CA ALA A 223 -19.30 1.35 -7.90
C ALA A 223 -18.83 2.80 -8.08
N GLY A 224 -17.51 3.06 -8.05
CA GLY A 224 -16.96 4.39 -8.30
C GLY A 224 -17.20 4.88 -9.73
N LEU A 225 -17.03 4.02 -10.73
CA LEU A 225 -17.32 4.37 -12.13
C LEU A 225 -18.79 4.73 -12.35
N ILE A 226 -19.74 4.02 -11.73
CA ILE A 226 -21.16 4.36 -11.80
C ILE A 226 -21.38 5.79 -11.28
N ILE A 227 -20.78 6.17 -10.15
CA ILE A 227 -20.89 7.52 -9.60
C ILE A 227 -20.28 8.56 -10.55
N ILE A 228 -19.08 8.30 -11.08
CA ILE A 228 -18.39 9.21 -12.01
C ILE A 228 -19.22 9.40 -13.28
N PHE A 229 -19.77 8.33 -13.84
CA PHE A 229 -20.60 8.41 -15.03
C PHE A 229 -21.98 9.05 -14.77
N TYR A 230 -22.51 8.94 -13.57
CA TYR A 230 -23.73 9.67 -13.19
C TYR A 230 -23.50 11.19 -13.18
N HIS A 231 -22.28 11.63 -12.85
CA HIS A 231 -21.83 13.02 -12.85
C HIS A 231 -20.86 13.32 -14.01
N TYR A 232 -21.08 12.73 -15.19
CA TYR A 232 -20.14 12.81 -16.31
C TYR A 232 -19.84 14.25 -16.77
N ASP A 233 -20.82 15.16 -16.63
CA ASP A 233 -20.72 16.59 -16.91
C ASP A 233 -19.68 17.30 -16.02
N GLN A 234 -19.41 16.78 -14.82
CA GLN A 234 -18.44 17.32 -13.86
C GLN A 234 -17.01 16.79 -14.09
N ILE A 235 -16.81 15.80 -14.96
CA ILE A 235 -15.48 15.21 -15.19
C ILE A 235 -14.46 16.23 -15.69
N PRO A 236 -14.77 17.09 -16.71
CA PRO A 236 -13.81 18.10 -17.18
C PRO A 236 -13.43 19.10 -16.08
N GLU A 237 -14.41 19.54 -15.28
CA GLU A 237 -14.17 20.44 -14.15
C GLU A 237 -13.31 19.76 -13.08
N ALA A 238 -13.57 18.49 -12.76
CA ALA A 238 -12.78 17.73 -11.78
C ALA A 238 -11.30 17.64 -12.17
N PHE A 239 -10.99 17.33 -13.43
CA PHE A 239 -9.61 17.35 -13.92
C PHE A 239 -9.01 18.76 -13.91
N SER A 240 -9.76 19.79 -14.31
CA SER A 240 -9.32 21.17 -14.24
C SER A 240 -8.94 21.56 -12.81
N LEU A 241 -9.77 21.20 -11.82
CA LEU A 241 -9.49 21.43 -10.40
C LEU A 241 -8.24 20.67 -9.93
N ILE A 242 -8.07 19.40 -10.31
CA ILE A 242 -6.90 18.60 -9.93
C ILE A 242 -5.60 19.29 -10.40
N PHE A 243 -5.57 19.76 -11.64
CA PHE A 243 -4.37 20.41 -12.19
C PHE A 243 -4.18 21.85 -11.71
N SER A 244 -5.25 22.65 -11.61
CA SER A 244 -5.14 24.03 -11.17
C SER A 244 -4.74 24.13 -9.71
N ASP A 245 -5.40 23.37 -8.84
CA ASP A 245 -5.16 23.43 -7.39
C ASP A 245 -3.81 22.82 -6.99
N ALA A 246 -3.25 21.96 -7.83
CA ALA A 246 -1.92 21.41 -7.60
C ALA A 246 -0.83 22.51 -7.56
N PHE A 247 -1.05 23.63 -8.24
CA PHE A 247 -0.07 24.71 -8.41
C PHE A 247 -0.55 26.08 -7.92
N ASN A 248 -1.86 26.29 -7.80
CA ASN A 248 -2.42 27.60 -7.40
C ASN A 248 -3.07 27.59 -6.00
N GLY A 249 -3.37 26.40 -5.46
CA GLY A 249 -4.12 26.21 -4.21
C GLY A 249 -5.59 26.59 -4.32
N THR A 250 -6.44 26.01 -3.46
CA THR A 250 -7.90 26.27 -3.45
C THR A 250 -8.30 27.59 -2.81
N ALA A 251 -7.36 28.40 -2.35
CA ALA A 251 -7.61 29.69 -1.70
C ALA A 251 -8.43 30.68 -2.56
N ALA A 252 -8.43 30.47 -3.89
CA ALA A 252 -9.13 31.34 -4.84
C ALA A 252 -10.64 31.04 -5.00
N ALA A 253 -11.16 29.93 -4.48
CA ALA A 253 -12.53 29.45 -4.75
C ALA A 253 -13.56 29.73 -3.64
N GLY A 254 -13.29 30.69 -2.75
CA GLY A 254 -14.30 31.28 -1.86
C GLY A 254 -14.79 30.39 -0.71
N GLY A 255 -14.40 30.70 0.51
CA GLY A 255 -15.14 30.33 1.72
C GLY A 255 -14.65 29.14 2.53
N PHE A 256 -13.70 28.37 2.04
CA PHE A 256 -12.99 27.36 2.83
C PHE A 256 -11.61 27.87 3.25
N ILE A 257 -11.09 27.44 4.42
CA ILE A 257 -9.70 27.66 4.82
C ILE A 257 -8.85 27.02 3.73
N GLY A 258 -8.35 27.85 2.78
CA GLY A 258 -7.79 27.38 1.53
C GLY A 258 -6.61 26.47 1.75
N ALA A 259 -6.66 25.27 1.18
CA ALA A 259 -5.51 24.41 1.08
C ALA A 259 -4.43 25.17 0.31
N THR A 260 -3.30 25.45 0.95
CA THR A 260 -2.15 26.03 0.28
C THR A 260 -1.54 25.00 -0.67
N VAL A 261 -0.83 25.45 -1.70
CA VAL A 261 -0.05 24.55 -2.57
C VAL A 261 0.86 23.64 -1.73
N ALA A 262 1.45 24.18 -0.67
CA ALA A 262 2.29 23.40 0.26
C ALA A 262 1.52 22.26 0.94
N SER A 263 0.28 22.50 1.39
CA SER A 263 -0.54 21.45 1.99
C SER A 263 -1.01 20.42 0.98
N ALA A 264 -1.36 20.83 -0.25
CA ALA A 264 -1.69 19.89 -1.32
C ALA A 264 -0.50 18.96 -1.65
N ILE A 265 0.71 19.51 -1.74
CA ILE A 265 1.95 18.74 -1.93
C ILE A 265 2.16 17.78 -0.77
N GLN A 266 2.21 18.29 0.47
CA GLN A 266 2.56 17.50 1.65
C GLN A 266 1.55 16.38 1.90
N ILE A 267 0.26 16.71 1.89
CA ILE A 267 -0.82 15.75 2.18
C ILE A 267 -0.97 14.77 1.01
N GLY A 268 -0.93 15.26 -0.23
CA GLY A 268 -1.00 14.42 -1.42
C GLY A 268 0.14 13.41 -1.48
N MET A 269 1.38 13.85 -1.24
CA MET A 269 2.53 12.95 -1.19
C MET A 269 2.43 11.95 -0.04
N ALA A 270 2.13 12.40 1.19
CA ALA A 270 2.04 11.54 2.36
C ALA A 270 0.95 10.45 2.18
N ARG A 271 -0.26 10.85 1.72
CA ARG A 271 -1.36 9.91 1.50
C ARG A 271 -1.15 9.02 0.26
N GLY A 272 -0.46 9.51 -0.77
CA GLY A 272 -0.03 8.70 -1.90
C GLY A 272 0.92 7.58 -1.49
N VAL A 273 1.96 7.90 -0.73
CA VAL A 273 2.90 6.90 -0.18
C VAL A 273 2.22 5.96 0.79
N PHE A 274 1.33 6.48 1.64
CA PHE A 274 0.55 5.65 2.56
C PHE A 274 -0.33 4.63 1.83
N ALA A 275 -0.96 5.01 0.70
CA ALA A 275 -1.79 4.11 -0.08
C ALA A 275 -0.95 3.04 -0.79
N ASN A 276 0.08 3.43 -1.56
CA ASN A 276 0.82 2.50 -2.40
C ASN A 276 2.03 1.84 -1.73
N GLU A 277 2.42 2.29 -0.53
CA GLU A 277 3.55 1.78 0.26
C GLU A 277 4.92 1.81 -0.47
N ALA A 278 5.10 2.62 -1.51
CA ALA A 278 6.36 2.69 -2.23
C ALA A 278 7.42 3.44 -1.40
N GLY A 279 8.52 2.77 -1.10
CA GLY A 279 9.59 3.30 -0.25
C GLY A 279 9.42 2.99 1.24
N LEU A 280 8.30 2.39 1.67
CA LEU A 280 8.11 1.95 3.05
C LEU A 280 8.84 0.63 3.35
N GLY A 281 9.09 -0.20 2.35
CA GLY A 281 9.79 -1.48 2.52
C GLY A 281 8.90 -2.65 2.97
N SER A 282 7.58 -2.46 3.12
CA SER A 282 6.63 -3.50 3.51
C SER A 282 6.37 -4.50 2.38
N ALA A 283 5.96 -4.02 1.22
CA ALA A 283 5.57 -4.85 0.08
C ALA A 283 6.67 -5.80 -0.46
N PRO A 284 7.98 -5.45 -0.46
CA PRO A 284 9.04 -6.37 -0.89
C PRO A 284 9.12 -7.65 -0.04
N ILE A 285 8.58 -7.66 1.18
CA ILE A 285 8.48 -8.87 2.01
C ILE A 285 7.64 -9.94 1.31
N ALA A 286 6.51 -9.55 0.70
CA ALA A 286 5.70 -10.48 -0.09
C ALA A 286 6.37 -10.85 -1.42
N ALA A 287 7.07 -9.93 -2.07
CA ALA A 287 7.78 -10.19 -3.31
C ALA A 287 8.89 -11.25 -3.15
N ALA A 288 9.52 -11.31 -1.99
CA ALA A 288 10.56 -12.29 -1.69
C ALA A 288 10.06 -13.75 -1.71
N ALA A 289 8.78 -13.98 -1.39
CA ALA A 289 8.16 -15.30 -1.39
C ALA A 289 7.80 -15.80 -2.80
N ALA A 290 7.91 -14.97 -3.83
CA ALA A 290 7.51 -15.34 -5.18
C ALA A 290 8.40 -16.44 -5.78
N LYS A 291 7.77 -17.40 -6.46
CA LYS A 291 8.47 -18.38 -7.30
C LYS A 291 9.07 -17.68 -8.50
N THR A 292 10.38 -17.51 -8.52
CA THR A 292 11.08 -16.81 -9.60
C THR A 292 12.55 -17.19 -9.66
N ASP A 293 13.05 -17.29 -10.89
CA ASP A 293 14.45 -17.44 -11.26
C ASP A 293 15.15 -16.09 -11.49
N SER A 294 14.38 -14.99 -11.53
CA SER A 294 14.90 -13.66 -11.84
C SER A 294 14.31 -12.61 -10.91
N PRO A 295 15.14 -11.91 -10.11
CA PRO A 295 14.70 -10.77 -9.29
C PRO A 295 13.96 -9.71 -10.11
N ALA A 296 14.43 -9.42 -11.34
CA ALA A 296 13.84 -8.40 -12.19
C ALA A 296 12.44 -8.77 -12.71
N LYS A 297 12.14 -10.07 -12.95
CA LYS A 297 10.79 -10.51 -13.31
C LYS A 297 9.78 -10.17 -12.19
N GLN A 298 10.11 -10.56 -10.95
CA GLN A 298 9.22 -10.26 -9.82
C GLN A 298 9.13 -8.77 -9.57
N ALA A 299 10.20 -8.02 -9.78
CA ALA A 299 10.23 -6.58 -9.63
C ALA A 299 9.31 -5.87 -10.63
N LEU A 300 9.30 -6.29 -11.89
CA LEU A 300 8.36 -5.80 -12.89
C LEU A 300 6.91 -6.06 -12.47
N VAL A 301 6.61 -7.25 -11.97
CA VAL A 301 5.28 -7.57 -11.45
C VAL A 301 4.94 -6.68 -10.25
N SER A 302 5.85 -6.53 -9.29
CA SER A 302 5.61 -5.73 -8.07
C SER A 302 5.34 -4.25 -8.34
N MET A 303 6.01 -3.63 -9.33
CA MET A 303 5.78 -2.22 -9.64
C MET A 303 4.38 -1.94 -10.20
N THR A 304 3.71 -2.94 -10.81
CA THR A 304 2.33 -2.78 -11.30
C THR A 304 1.34 -2.54 -10.18
N GLY A 305 1.64 -3.02 -8.98
CA GLY A 305 0.82 -2.78 -7.79
C GLY A 305 0.65 -1.29 -7.48
N THR A 306 1.73 -0.50 -7.55
CA THR A 306 1.68 0.95 -7.35
C THR A 306 0.83 1.65 -8.42
N PHE A 307 0.92 1.20 -9.67
CA PHE A 307 0.08 1.72 -10.74
C PHE A 307 -1.40 1.43 -10.48
N LEU A 308 -1.76 0.19 -10.21
CA LEU A 308 -3.14 -0.24 -9.97
C LEU A 308 -3.73 0.45 -8.73
N ASP A 309 -2.95 0.56 -7.67
CA ASP A 309 -3.37 1.21 -6.43
C ASP A 309 -3.68 2.70 -6.64
N THR A 310 -2.72 3.46 -7.12
CA THR A 310 -2.82 4.92 -7.11
C THR A 310 -3.44 5.47 -8.39
N PHE A 311 -2.96 5.05 -9.58
CA PHE A 311 -3.52 5.56 -10.84
C PHE A 311 -4.92 5.04 -11.13
N ILE A 312 -5.32 3.88 -10.59
CA ILE A 312 -6.67 3.37 -10.79
C ILE A 312 -7.52 3.63 -9.54
N VAL A 313 -7.25 2.97 -8.41
CA VAL A 313 -8.17 2.96 -7.26
C VAL A 313 -8.23 4.34 -6.59
N CYS A 314 -7.08 4.97 -6.27
CA CYS A 314 -7.09 6.29 -5.65
C CYS A 314 -7.67 7.37 -6.58
N THR A 315 -7.40 7.30 -7.90
CA THR A 315 -7.97 8.24 -8.87
C THR A 315 -9.49 8.14 -8.92
N ILE A 316 -10.04 6.92 -8.90
CA ILE A 316 -11.50 6.72 -8.86
C ILE A 316 -12.08 7.35 -7.59
N THR A 317 -11.48 7.10 -6.43
CA THR A 317 -11.94 7.72 -5.17
C THR A 317 -11.87 9.25 -5.24
N GLY A 318 -10.77 9.80 -5.75
CA GLY A 318 -10.59 11.24 -5.92
C GLY A 318 -11.65 11.86 -6.83
N LEU A 319 -11.87 11.24 -7.99
CA LEU A 319 -12.89 11.69 -8.94
C LEU A 319 -14.30 11.60 -8.34
N VAL A 320 -14.63 10.50 -7.67
CA VAL A 320 -15.91 10.34 -6.95
C VAL A 320 -16.16 11.50 -5.99
N LEU A 321 -15.17 11.86 -5.18
CA LEU A 321 -15.28 12.95 -4.21
C LEU A 321 -15.41 14.32 -4.89
N ILE A 322 -14.68 14.55 -5.97
CA ILE A 322 -14.63 15.86 -6.65
C ILE A 322 -15.90 16.05 -7.49
N THR A 323 -16.29 15.07 -8.29
CA THR A 323 -17.47 15.17 -9.17
C THR A 323 -18.79 15.27 -8.41
N THR A 324 -18.89 14.62 -7.23
CA THR A 324 -20.08 14.74 -6.37
C THR A 324 -20.09 16.00 -5.51
N GLY A 325 -18.98 16.75 -5.44
CA GLY A 325 -18.83 17.87 -4.52
C GLY A 325 -18.69 17.50 -3.04
N ALA A 326 -18.62 16.21 -2.71
CA ALA A 326 -18.54 15.73 -1.32
C ALA A 326 -17.30 16.23 -0.58
N TRP A 327 -16.22 16.55 -1.28
CA TRP A 327 -15.02 17.14 -0.69
C TRP A 327 -15.24 18.53 -0.05
N ARG A 328 -16.32 19.25 -0.43
CA ARG A 328 -16.69 20.56 0.12
C ARG A 328 -17.64 20.46 1.32
N SER A 329 -17.99 19.25 1.74
CA SER A 329 -19.02 19.02 2.79
C SER A 329 -18.57 19.37 4.22
N GLY A 330 -17.29 19.67 4.44
CA GLY A 330 -16.70 19.82 5.78
C GLY A 330 -16.42 18.49 6.48
N LYS A 331 -16.77 17.36 5.85
CA LYS A 331 -16.47 16.01 6.34
C LYS A 331 -15.15 15.51 5.73
N THR A 332 -14.53 14.53 6.38
CA THR A 332 -13.27 13.94 5.91
C THR A 332 -13.30 12.41 6.02
N GLY A 333 -12.30 11.76 5.44
CA GLY A 333 -12.14 10.30 5.54
C GLY A 333 -13.35 9.53 5.06
N VAL A 334 -13.80 8.53 5.82
CA VAL A 334 -14.93 7.66 5.47
C VAL A 334 -16.23 8.44 5.34
N GLU A 335 -16.46 9.46 6.18
CA GLU A 335 -17.70 10.23 6.13
C GLU A 335 -17.87 10.97 4.80
N ALA A 336 -16.81 11.61 4.29
CA ALA A 336 -16.85 12.28 2.99
C ALA A 336 -17.11 11.31 1.84
N THR A 337 -16.47 10.14 1.86
CA THR A 337 -16.70 9.10 0.86
C THR A 337 -18.13 8.54 0.95
N THR A 338 -18.66 8.39 2.17
CA THR A 338 -20.05 7.94 2.37
C THR A 338 -21.04 8.92 1.74
N LEU A 339 -20.87 10.22 1.95
CA LEU A 339 -21.70 11.24 1.33
C LEU A 339 -21.64 11.16 -0.21
N ALA A 340 -20.44 10.95 -0.77
CA ALA A 340 -20.28 10.80 -2.21
C ALA A 340 -21.03 9.58 -2.76
N PHE A 341 -20.99 8.45 -2.08
CA PHE A 341 -21.74 7.25 -2.49
C PHE A 341 -23.26 7.42 -2.30
N GLN A 342 -23.67 8.08 -1.22
CA GLN A 342 -25.09 8.36 -0.96
C GLN A 342 -25.71 9.31 -2.00
N SER A 343 -24.92 10.20 -2.61
CA SER A 343 -25.44 11.16 -3.60
C SER A 343 -26.06 10.48 -4.84
N VAL A 344 -25.60 9.27 -5.19
CA VAL A 344 -26.08 8.49 -6.32
C VAL A 344 -26.93 7.29 -5.90
N PHE A 345 -26.50 6.56 -4.88
CA PHE A 345 -27.16 5.32 -4.45
C PHE A 345 -28.11 5.48 -3.26
N GLY A 346 -28.28 6.70 -2.72
CA GLY A 346 -29.08 6.93 -1.52
C GLY A 346 -28.54 6.11 -0.33
N THR A 347 -29.42 5.54 0.48
CA THR A 347 -29.05 4.68 1.62
C THR A 347 -28.25 3.44 1.22
N ALA A 348 -28.45 2.91 0.03
CA ALA A 348 -27.66 1.78 -0.47
C ALA A 348 -26.19 2.16 -0.65
N GLY A 349 -25.86 3.43 -0.89
CA GLY A 349 -24.48 3.92 -1.00
C GLY A 349 -23.65 3.66 0.25
N SER A 350 -24.22 3.86 1.45
CA SER A 350 -23.56 3.54 2.72
C SER A 350 -23.28 2.04 2.86
N MET A 351 -24.21 1.19 2.42
CA MET A 351 -24.05 -0.27 2.47
C MET A 351 -22.96 -0.73 1.50
N ILE A 352 -22.97 -0.20 0.26
CA ILE A 352 -21.95 -0.50 -0.76
C ILE A 352 -20.55 -0.14 -0.23
N LEU A 353 -20.40 1.07 0.31
CA LEU A 353 -19.14 1.51 0.87
C LEU A 353 -18.76 0.70 2.11
N GLY A 354 -19.72 0.35 2.99
CA GLY A 354 -19.50 -0.51 4.15
C GLY A 354 -18.95 -1.88 3.75
N ILE A 355 -19.51 -2.52 2.73
CA ILE A 355 -19.01 -3.78 2.18
C ILE A 355 -17.59 -3.60 1.61
N ALA A 356 -17.33 -2.51 0.89
CA ALA A 356 -15.99 -2.21 0.39
C ALA A 356 -14.98 -2.08 1.54
N ILE A 357 -15.31 -1.35 2.61
CA ILE A 357 -14.47 -1.19 3.81
C ILE A 357 -14.14 -2.55 4.44
N ILE A 358 -15.15 -3.41 4.60
CA ILE A 358 -14.96 -4.76 5.17
C ILE A 358 -13.97 -5.57 4.32
N LEU A 359 -14.17 -5.63 3.00
CA LEU A 359 -13.31 -6.38 2.09
C LEU A 359 -11.87 -5.80 2.04
N PHE A 360 -11.75 -4.48 2.07
CA PHE A 360 -10.46 -3.80 2.04
C PHE A 360 -9.69 -4.06 3.34
N ALA A 361 -10.31 -3.82 4.47
CA ALA A 361 -9.69 -4.03 5.77
C ALA A 361 -9.34 -5.51 6.03
N TYR A 362 -10.24 -6.44 5.70
CA TYR A 362 -9.98 -7.87 5.83
C TYR A 362 -8.71 -8.28 5.09
N SER A 363 -8.57 -7.88 3.84
CA SER A 363 -7.39 -8.22 3.05
C SER A 363 -6.12 -7.51 3.55
N THR A 364 -6.25 -6.26 4.03
CA THR A 364 -5.11 -5.51 4.59
C THR A 364 -4.56 -6.18 5.84
N ILE A 365 -5.43 -6.67 6.72
CA ILE A 365 -5.01 -7.45 7.90
C ILE A 365 -4.23 -8.69 7.47
N LEU A 366 -4.68 -9.42 6.43
CA LEU A 366 -3.98 -10.60 5.92
C LEU A 366 -2.57 -10.25 5.39
N GLY A 367 -2.43 -9.21 4.57
CA GLY A 367 -1.15 -8.78 4.02
C GLY A 367 -0.17 -8.36 5.12
N TRP A 368 -0.61 -7.49 6.03
CA TRP A 368 0.22 -7.00 7.12
C TRP A 368 0.56 -8.07 8.18
N SER A 369 -0.32 -9.06 8.39
CA SER A 369 0.02 -10.19 9.26
C SER A 369 1.27 -10.93 8.79
N TYR A 370 1.41 -11.09 7.48
CA TYR A 370 2.59 -11.70 6.88
C TYR A 370 3.84 -10.81 7.00
N TYR A 371 3.71 -9.50 6.82
CA TYR A 371 4.82 -8.57 6.97
C TYR A 371 5.37 -8.57 8.40
N GLY A 372 4.49 -8.46 9.40
CA GLY A 372 4.90 -8.50 10.79
C GLY A 372 5.45 -9.86 11.20
N GLU A 373 4.89 -10.97 10.69
CA GLU A 373 5.43 -12.33 10.88
C GLU A 373 6.90 -12.41 10.47
N LYS A 374 7.25 -11.91 9.27
CA LYS A 374 8.62 -11.95 8.78
C LYS A 374 9.57 -10.99 9.52
N CYS A 375 9.05 -9.85 10.00
CA CYS A 375 9.82 -8.95 10.88
C CYS A 375 10.13 -9.60 12.24
N VAL A 376 9.14 -10.26 12.86
CA VAL A 376 9.30 -10.98 14.13
C VAL A 376 10.23 -12.19 13.98
N ALA A 377 10.09 -12.95 12.89
CA ALA A 377 11.01 -14.06 12.60
C ALA A 377 12.45 -13.59 12.45
N TYR A 378 12.69 -12.43 11.84
CA TYR A 378 14.02 -11.84 11.74
C TYR A 378 14.59 -11.44 13.10
N LEU A 379 13.77 -10.81 13.99
CA LEU A 379 14.22 -10.32 15.30
C LEU A 379 14.44 -11.43 16.34
N PHE A 380 13.53 -12.41 16.37
CA PHE A 380 13.42 -13.36 17.47
C PHE A 380 13.44 -14.84 17.02
N GLY A 381 13.60 -15.08 15.73
CA GLY A 381 13.59 -16.43 15.15
C GLY A 381 12.17 -16.96 14.87
N GLU A 382 12.11 -18.08 14.14
CA GLU A 382 10.84 -18.70 13.69
C GLU A 382 9.96 -19.19 14.86
N SER A 383 10.56 -19.56 15.99
CA SER A 383 9.84 -19.98 17.19
C SER A 383 8.91 -18.91 17.77
N ALA A 384 9.24 -17.63 17.57
CA ALA A 384 8.45 -16.49 18.04
C ALA A 384 7.20 -16.23 17.19
N VAL A 385 7.17 -16.72 15.95
CA VAL A 385 6.06 -16.48 14.99
C VAL A 385 4.72 -16.96 15.53
N LYS A 386 4.67 -18.10 16.22
CA LYS A 386 3.43 -18.62 16.81
C LYS A 386 2.83 -17.68 17.86
N TYR A 387 3.67 -17.06 18.68
CA TYR A 387 3.24 -16.07 19.69
C TYR A 387 2.78 -14.78 19.03
N TYR A 388 3.52 -14.32 18.01
CA TYR A 388 3.11 -13.16 17.21
C TYR A 388 1.71 -13.36 16.62
N LYS A 389 1.44 -14.50 15.96
CA LYS A 389 0.13 -14.80 15.37
C LYS A 389 -0.99 -14.81 16.42
N ALA A 390 -0.74 -15.40 17.58
CA ALA A 390 -1.72 -15.42 18.66
C ALA A 390 -2.05 -14.00 19.16
N ILE A 391 -1.02 -13.19 19.43
CA ILE A 391 -1.20 -11.79 19.86
C ILE A 391 -1.88 -10.97 18.75
N PHE A 392 -1.48 -11.17 17.49
CA PHE A 392 -2.04 -10.46 16.35
C PHE A 392 -3.54 -10.71 16.20
N ILE A 393 -4.01 -11.95 16.39
CA ILE A 393 -5.44 -12.32 16.37
C ILE A 393 -6.20 -11.65 17.52
N VAL A 394 -5.64 -11.64 18.72
CA VAL A 394 -6.27 -10.98 19.89
C VAL A 394 -6.37 -9.48 19.68
N MET A 395 -5.34 -8.85 19.09
CA MET A 395 -5.31 -7.41 18.83
C MET A 395 -6.37 -6.96 17.82
N ILE A 396 -6.86 -7.84 16.93
CA ILE A 396 -8.01 -7.55 16.05
C ILE A 396 -9.28 -7.27 16.89
N ALA A 397 -9.57 -8.15 17.86
CA ALA A 397 -10.73 -7.98 18.73
C ALA A 397 -10.60 -6.75 19.64
N ILE A 398 -9.40 -6.47 20.14
CA ILE A 398 -9.13 -5.27 20.94
C ILE A 398 -9.31 -4.02 20.07
N GLY A 399 -8.69 -3.98 18.89
CA GLY A 399 -8.75 -2.84 17.96
C GLY A 399 -10.17 -2.46 17.55
N ALA A 400 -11.05 -3.44 17.35
CA ALA A 400 -12.46 -3.21 17.03
C ALA A 400 -13.21 -2.39 18.11
N ASN A 401 -12.76 -2.43 19.37
CA ASN A 401 -13.42 -1.80 20.51
C ASN A 401 -12.73 -0.51 20.98
N LEU A 402 -11.55 -0.15 20.46
CA LEU A 402 -10.80 1.01 20.89
C LEU A 402 -11.28 2.32 20.25
N LYS A 403 -11.16 3.43 20.98
CA LYS A 403 -11.22 4.79 20.40
C LYS A 403 -9.84 5.13 19.84
N LEU A 404 -9.71 5.14 18.52
CA LEU A 404 -8.42 5.01 17.82
C LEU A 404 -7.56 6.26 17.64
N GLY A 405 -7.93 7.46 18.10
CA GLY A 405 -7.14 8.67 17.80
C GLY A 405 -5.63 8.50 18.05
N ILE A 406 -5.25 8.08 19.25
CA ILE A 406 -3.84 7.86 19.62
C ILE A 406 -3.22 6.67 18.87
N VAL A 407 -3.98 5.61 18.66
CA VAL A 407 -3.49 4.39 17.97
C VAL A 407 -3.18 4.67 16.49
N TRP A 408 -4.03 5.49 15.84
CA TRP A 408 -3.79 5.93 14.46
C TRP A 408 -2.47 6.71 14.35
N THR A 409 -2.29 7.73 15.21
CA THR A 409 -1.09 8.56 15.17
C THR A 409 0.18 7.74 15.44
N PHE A 410 0.13 6.85 16.42
CA PHE A 410 1.25 5.97 16.75
C PHE A 410 1.58 5.01 15.59
N ALA A 411 0.56 4.44 14.97
CA ALA A 411 0.70 3.55 13.84
C ALA A 411 1.26 4.26 12.59
N ASP A 412 0.81 5.48 12.33
CA ASP A 412 1.34 6.35 11.28
C ASP A 412 2.83 6.66 11.48
N ILE A 413 3.24 6.97 12.73
CA ILE A 413 4.64 7.23 13.08
C ILE A 413 5.50 6.00 12.77
N ALA A 414 5.09 4.82 13.26
CA ALA A 414 5.84 3.58 13.04
C ALA A 414 5.99 3.27 11.55
N ASN A 415 4.93 3.45 10.78
CA ASN A 415 4.91 3.27 9.33
C ASN A 415 5.87 4.22 8.60
N GLY A 416 5.86 5.50 8.97
CA GLY A 416 6.77 6.50 8.38
C GLY A 416 8.24 6.26 8.75
N LEU A 417 8.52 5.88 10.01
CA LEU A 417 9.88 5.57 10.47
C LEU A 417 10.48 4.34 9.77
N MET A 418 9.65 3.39 9.34
CA MET A 418 10.07 2.22 8.57
C MET A 418 10.70 2.61 7.22
N ALA A 419 10.26 3.72 6.61
CA ALA A 419 10.79 4.20 5.34
C ALA A 419 12.27 4.57 5.41
N ILE A 420 12.73 5.18 6.50
CA ILE A 420 14.08 5.75 6.60
C ILE A 420 15.17 4.68 6.37
N PRO A 421 15.24 3.58 7.14
CA PRO A 421 16.23 2.54 6.90
C PRO A 421 16.09 1.91 5.51
N ASN A 422 14.86 1.75 5.02
CA ASN A 422 14.61 1.21 3.69
C ASN A 422 15.21 2.08 2.58
N LEU A 423 14.95 3.38 2.60
CA LEU A 423 15.44 4.32 1.58
C LEU A 423 16.97 4.43 1.58
N ILE A 424 17.61 4.40 2.77
CA ILE A 424 19.07 4.31 2.90
C ILE A 424 19.57 3.05 2.17
N GLY A 425 18.91 1.91 2.38
CA GLY A 425 19.23 0.66 1.70
C GLY A 425 19.10 0.75 0.20
N LEU A 426 18.00 1.32 -0.30
CA LEU A 426 17.73 1.47 -1.73
C LEU A 426 18.78 2.34 -2.43
N ILE A 427 19.13 3.48 -1.85
CA ILE A 427 20.17 4.38 -2.38
C ILE A 427 21.53 3.66 -2.37
N GLY A 428 21.91 3.06 -1.24
CA GLY A 428 23.18 2.37 -1.09
C GLY A 428 23.36 1.16 -2.02
N LEU A 429 22.28 0.45 -2.30
CA LEU A 429 22.27 -0.75 -3.16
C LEU A 429 21.79 -0.48 -4.59
N SER A 430 21.58 0.77 -4.96
CA SER A 430 21.01 1.14 -6.27
C SER A 430 21.86 0.65 -7.46
N SER A 431 23.18 0.51 -7.32
CA SER A 431 24.07 -0.06 -8.34
C SER A 431 23.79 -1.55 -8.57
N ILE A 432 23.42 -2.29 -7.53
CA ILE A 432 23.04 -3.70 -7.61
C ILE A 432 21.70 -3.82 -8.34
N VAL A 433 20.74 -2.92 -8.05
CA VAL A 433 19.46 -2.87 -8.76
C VAL A 433 19.68 -2.68 -10.26
N VAL A 434 20.53 -1.73 -10.65
CA VAL A 434 20.87 -1.48 -12.07
C VAL A 434 21.56 -2.69 -12.71
N ALA A 435 22.49 -3.33 -12.03
CA ALA A 435 23.19 -4.51 -12.54
C ALA A 435 22.24 -5.68 -12.81
N GLU A 436 21.33 -6.00 -11.86
CA GLU A 436 20.33 -7.06 -12.04
C GLU A 436 19.33 -6.74 -13.16
N THR A 437 18.95 -5.48 -13.29
CA THR A 437 18.09 -5.01 -14.38
C THR A 437 18.76 -5.19 -15.74
N ASN A 438 20.01 -4.77 -15.88
CA ASN A 438 20.76 -4.90 -17.13
C ASN A 438 20.96 -6.36 -17.51
N ARG A 439 21.28 -7.22 -16.53
CA ARG A 439 21.41 -8.67 -16.75
C ARG A 439 20.13 -9.27 -17.31
N PHE A 440 18.98 -8.91 -16.74
CA PHE A 440 17.68 -9.36 -17.21
C PHE A 440 17.37 -8.87 -18.63
N LEU A 441 17.58 -7.59 -18.92
CA LEU A 441 17.30 -7.00 -20.22
C LEU A 441 18.18 -7.60 -21.33
N GLN A 442 19.44 -7.92 -21.03
CA GLN A 442 20.34 -8.63 -21.96
C GLN A 442 19.84 -10.04 -22.25
N ALA A 443 19.43 -10.79 -21.21
CA ALA A 443 18.91 -12.14 -21.38
C ALA A 443 17.63 -12.18 -22.23
N GLU A 444 16.73 -11.20 -22.05
CA GLU A 444 15.50 -11.09 -22.85
C GLU A 444 15.82 -10.78 -24.33
N LYS A 445 16.74 -9.85 -24.61
CA LYS A 445 17.19 -9.57 -26.00
C LYS A 445 17.78 -10.79 -26.71
N LEU A 446 18.57 -11.59 -26.00
CA LEU A 446 19.14 -12.83 -26.56
C LEU A 446 18.04 -13.84 -26.91
N LYS A 447 17.00 -13.96 -26.07
CA LYS A 447 15.85 -14.84 -26.35
C LYS A 447 15.05 -14.37 -27.58
N GLU A 448 14.84 -13.05 -27.73
CA GLU A 448 14.15 -12.48 -28.89
C GLU A 448 14.95 -12.73 -30.19
N ASN A 449 16.27 -12.51 -30.17
CA ASN A 449 17.14 -12.75 -31.34
C ASN A 449 17.13 -14.21 -31.73
N ASN A 450 17.23 -15.15 -30.80
CA ASN A 450 17.19 -16.58 -31.07
C ASN A 450 15.82 -17.04 -31.63
N LYS A 451 14.72 -16.45 -31.22
CA LYS A 451 13.40 -16.72 -31.80
C LYS A 451 13.29 -16.25 -33.26
N ASN A 452 13.82 -15.05 -33.54
CA ASN A 452 13.81 -14.48 -34.91
C ASN A 452 14.74 -15.19 -35.85
N GLN A 453 15.76 -15.92 -35.36
CA GLN A 453 16.64 -16.76 -36.17
C GLN A 453 16.07 -18.18 -36.42
N ALA A 454 15.10 -18.61 -35.61
CA ALA A 454 14.46 -19.92 -35.71
C ALA A 454 13.10 -19.89 -36.45
N SER A 455 12.60 -18.70 -36.80
CA SER A 455 11.40 -18.45 -37.64
C SER A 455 11.82 -18.12 -39.06
#